data_de8bf1120054098d6e694521914f4a1f
#
_entry.id   de8bf1120054098d6e694521914f4a1f
#
_cell.length_a   1.000
_cell.length_b   1.000
_cell.length_c   1.000
_cell.angle_alpha   90.00
_cell.angle_beta   90.00
_cell.angle_gamma   90.00
#
_symmetry.space_group_name_H-M   'P 1'
#
loop_
_entity.id
_entity.type
_entity.pdbx_description
1 polymer ?
#
loop_
_entity_poly.entity_id
_entity_poly.type
_entity_poly.pdbx_seq_one_letter_code
_entity_poly.pdbx_strand_id
1 'polypeptide(L)'
;MDSKIEILLNKVNIDKDHYQYFSDAKITRIVVNKQGTLWNIFIDKKELLPAEILEELENKKMALDEKAKKINIVYNVQNPNIEIYLSYYSFLLKKLKDKLKVLEIYEDCLRIENGSLILVTTTDIEKERLDSCHDVITLFYKQLGYNIPIPIEVRHEENI
;
A
#
# COMPACT_ATOMS: atom_id res chain seq x y z
N MET A 1 -19.19 11.93 -7.51
CA MET A 1 -18.54 10.61 -7.26
C MET A 1 -18.94 9.62 -8.34
N ASP A 2 -18.02 8.82 -8.81
CA ASP A 2 -18.31 7.75 -9.75
C ASP A 2 -19.32 6.76 -9.13
N SER A 3 -20.36 6.40 -9.89
CA SER A 3 -21.43 5.53 -9.41
C SER A 3 -20.90 4.12 -9.04
N LYS A 4 -19.93 3.61 -9.78
CA LYS A 4 -19.32 2.30 -9.48
C LYS A 4 -18.53 2.30 -8.17
N ILE A 5 -17.84 3.40 -7.89
CA ILE A 5 -17.14 3.58 -6.61
C ILE A 5 -18.15 3.63 -5.47
N GLU A 6 -19.23 4.37 -5.63
CA GLU A 6 -20.27 4.46 -4.61
C GLU A 6 -20.88 3.09 -4.28
N ILE A 7 -21.16 2.29 -5.30
CA ILE A 7 -21.66 0.93 -5.13
C ILE A 7 -20.64 0.07 -4.37
N LEU A 8 -19.36 0.15 -4.73
CA LEU A 8 -18.29 -0.57 -4.04
C LEU A 8 -18.24 -0.22 -2.56
N LEU A 9 -18.19 1.07 -2.24
CA LEU A 9 -18.07 1.55 -0.87
C LEU A 9 -19.29 1.12 -0.02
N ASN A 10 -20.48 1.15 -0.59
CA ASN A 10 -21.68 0.70 0.09
C ASN A 10 -21.66 -0.81 0.36
N LYS A 11 -21.24 -1.61 -0.60
CA LYS A 11 -21.19 -3.08 -0.46
C LYS A 11 -20.18 -3.53 0.58
N VAL A 12 -19.02 -2.89 0.65
CA VAL A 12 -17.98 -3.26 1.61
C VAL A 12 -18.13 -2.52 2.94
N ASN A 13 -19.16 -1.67 3.06
CA ASN A 13 -19.51 -1.01 4.32
C ASN A 13 -18.45 -0.04 4.84
N ILE A 14 -17.88 0.74 3.94
CA ILE A 14 -16.96 1.82 4.30
C ILE A 14 -17.72 2.90 5.06
N ASP A 15 -17.12 3.47 6.09
CA ASP A 15 -17.66 4.59 6.84
C ASP A 15 -17.97 5.74 5.89
N LYS A 16 -19.18 6.28 5.97
CA LYS A 16 -19.63 7.37 5.08
C LYS A 16 -18.77 8.63 5.20
N ASP A 17 -18.22 8.89 6.36
CA ASP A 17 -17.32 10.02 6.58
C ASP A 17 -16.02 9.89 5.77
N HIS A 18 -15.71 8.67 5.32
CA HIS A 18 -14.51 8.39 4.52
C HIS A 18 -14.77 8.44 3.01
N TYR A 19 -16.01 8.59 2.57
CA TYR A 19 -16.34 8.63 1.13
C TYR A 19 -15.66 9.78 0.41
N GLN A 20 -15.39 10.89 1.10
CA GLN A 20 -14.72 12.05 0.52
C GLN A 20 -13.34 11.72 -0.07
N TYR A 21 -12.65 10.74 0.48
CA TYR A 21 -11.33 10.32 -0.02
C TYR A 21 -11.41 9.59 -1.35
N PHE A 22 -12.60 9.19 -1.78
CA PHE A 22 -12.84 8.50 -3.04
C PHE A 22 -13.54 9.40 -4.08
N SER A 23 -13.66 10.69 -3.82
CA SER A 23 -14.33 11.61 -4.74
C SER A 23 -13.60 11.71 -6.10
N ASP A 24 -12.29 11.51 -6.11
CA ASP A 24 -11.44 11.50 -7.31
C ASP A 24 -11.26 10.10 -7.89
N ALA A 25 -11.86 9.07 -7.29
CA ALA A 25 -11.68 7.69 -7.69
C ALA A 25 -12.65 7.28 -8.80
N LYS A 26 -12.16 6.43 -9.70
CA LYS A 26 -12.97 5.86 -10.78
C LYS A 26 -12.57 4.41 -11.00
N ILE A 27 -13.55 3.50 -11.01
CA ILE A 27 -13.31 2.11 -11.40
C ILE A 27 -13.23 2.06 -12.92
N THR A 28 -12.08 1.67 -13.44
CA THR A 28 -11.84 1.59 -14.88
C THR A 28 -12.07 0.20 -15.44
N ARG A 29 -11.84 -0.84 -14.62
CA ARG A 29 -11.98 -2.22 -15.05
C ARG A 29 -12.16 -3.13 -13.86
N ILE A 30 -12.97 -4.17 -14.03
CA ILE A 30 -13.10 -5.27 -13.08
C ILE A 30 -12.91 -6.57 -13.86
N VAL A 31 -11.97 -7.40 -13.42
CA VAL A 31 -11.71 -8.70 -14.03
C VAL A 31 -11.97 -9.78 -13.00
N VAL A 32 -12.87 -10.71 -13.33
CA VAL A 32 -13.25 -11.83 -12.48
C VAL A 32 -12.98 -13.13 -13.22
N ASN A 33 -12.36 -14.11 -12.57
CA ASN A 33 -12.13 -15.41 -13.18
C ASN A 33 -13.47 -16.17 -13.37
N LYS A 34 -13.45 -17.28 -14.13
CA LYS A 34 -14.66 -18.04 -14.46
C LYS A 34 -15.41 -18.55 -13.22
N GLN A 35 -14.68 -18.91 -12.18
CA GLN A 35 -15.25 -19.43 -10.95
C GLN A 35 -15.80 -18.33 -10.02
N GLY A 36 -15.51 -17.07 -10.30
CA GLY A 36 -15.88 -15.96 -9.43
C GLY A 36 -15.08 -15.88 -8.13
N THR A 37 -13.97 -16.59 -8.04
CA THR A 37 -13.15 -16.67 -6.82
C THR A 37 -12.02 -15.66 -6.75
N LEU A 38 -11.58 -15.14 -7.90
CA LEU A 38 -10.49 -14.17 -8.00
C LEU A 38 -11.00 -12.92 -8.70
N TRP A 39 -10.88 -11.79 -8.03
CA TRP A 39 -11.28 -10.48 -8.54
C TRP A 39 -10.07 -9.56 -8.63
N ASN A 40 -9.98 -8.80 -9.71
CA ASN A 40 -9.03 -7.71 -9.84
C ASN A 40 -9.81 -6.44 -10.20
N ILE A 41 -9.76 -5.45 -9.32
CA ILE A 41 -10.48 -4.18 -9.47
C ILE A 41 -9.46 -3.08 -9.71
N PHE A 42 -9.60 -2.37 -10.82
CA PHE A 42 -8.67 -1.29 -11.21
C PHE A 42 -9.32 0.06 -10.95
N ILE A 43 -8.67 0.86 -10.13
CA ILE A 43 -9.16 2.17 -9.71
C ILE A 43 -8.15 3.25 -10.09
N ASP A 44 -8.60 4.24 -10.84
CA ASP A 44 -7.83 5.46 -11.08
C ASP A 44 -8.11 6.48 -9.98
N LYS A 45 -7.06 7.10 -9.46
CA LYS A 45 -7.13 8.17 -8.48
C LYS A 45 -6.13 9.27 -8.81
N LYS A 46 -6.44 10.49 -8.40
CA LYS A 46 -5.50 11.61 -8.50
C LYS A 46 -4.50 11.59 -7.37
N GLU A 47 -4.97 11.34 -6.16
CA GLU A 47 -4.17 11.37 -4.94
C GLU A 47 -4.18 10.00 -4.26
N LEU A 48 -3.12 9.71 -3.49
CA LEU A 48 -3.03 8.51 -2.68
C LEU A 48 -4.07 8.55 -1.55
N LEU A 49 -4.61 7.38 -1.21
CA LEU A 49 -5.44 7.24 -0.02
C LEU A 49 -4.59 7.37 1.24
N PRO A 50 -5.10 8.02 2.31
CA PRO A 50 -4.47 7.93 3.62
C PRO A 50 -4.34 6.46 4.05
N ALA A 51 -3.30 6.14 4.81
CA ALA A 51 -3.04 4.75 5.24
C ALA A 51 -4.22 4.13 5.98
N GLU A 52 -4.90 4.90 6.81
CA GLU A 52 -6.07 4.46 7.59
C GLU A 52 -7.24 4.04 6.68
N ILE A 53 -7.47 4.82 5.63
CA ILE A 53 -8.56 4.56 4.67
C ILE A 53 -8.21 3.35 3.81
N LEU A 54 -6.96 3.24 3.39
CA LEU A 54 -6.47 2.08 2.65
C LEU A 54 -6.62 0.81 3.47
N GLU A 55 -6.25 0.85 4.75
CA GLU A 55 -6.39 -0.28 5.67
C GLU A 55 -7.86 -0.68 5.85
N GLU A 56 -8.75 0.28 6.00
CA GLU A 56 -10.19 0.01 6.11
C GLU A 56 -10.72 -0.74 4.90
N LEU A 57 -10.38 -0.28 3.69
CA LEU A 57 -10.82 -0.94 2.46
C LEU A 57 -10.21 -2.35 2.33
N GLU A 58 -8.94 -2.51 2.63
CA GLU A 58 -8.27 -3.81 2.59
C GLU A 58 -8.91 -4.81 3.56
N ASN A 59 -9.31 -4.36 4.75
CA ASN A 59 -9.94 -5.22 5.74
C ASN A 59 -11.40 -5.57 5.40
N LYS A 60 -12.08 -4.74 4.63
CA LYS A 60 -13.50 -4.88 4.31
C LYS A 60 -13.79 -5.39 2.90
N LYS A 61 -12.80 -5.38 2.00
CA LYS A 61 -13.02 -5.69 0.57
C LYS A 61 -13.65 -7.05 0.31
N MET A 62 -13.41 -8.04 1.15
CA MET A 62 -13.95 -9.39 0.95
C MET A 62 -15.47 -9.45 1.13
N ALA A 63 -16.08 -8.44 1.73
CA ALA A 63 -17.53 -8.34 1.83
C ALA A 63 -18.21 -8.05 0.48
N LEU A 64 -17.42 -7.72 -0.55
CA LEU A 64 -17.95 -7.42 -1.89
C LEU A 64 -18.67 -8.61 -2.52
N ASP A 65 -18.14 -9.82 -2.32
CA ASP A 65 -18.73 -11.03 -2.89
C ASP A 65 -18.39 -12.25 -2.04
N GLU A 66 -19.42 -13.06 -1.71
CA GLU A 66 -19.27 -14.25 -0.87
C GLU A 66 -18.44 -15.36 -1.53
N LYS A 67 -18.46 -15.45 -2.85
CA LYS A 67 -17.73 -16.46 -3.61
C LYS A 67 -16.25 -16.12 -3.77
N ALA A 68 -15.89 -14.86 -3.61
CA ALA A 68 -14.51 -14.42 -3.79
C ALA A 68 -13.62 -15.00 -2.70
N LYS A 69 -12.50 -15.60 -3.11
CA LYS A 69 -11.45 -16.05 -2.22
C LYS A 69 -10.33 -15.04 -2.12
N LYS A 70 -10.14 -14.25 -3.16
CA LYS A 70 -9.14 -13.19 -3.22
C LYS A 70 -9.66 -12.02 -4.05
N ILE A 71 -9.56 -10.83 -3.50
CA ILE A 71 -9.90 -9.58 -4.19
C ILE A 71 -8.66 -8.69 -4.15
N ASN A 72 -8.13 -8.37 -5.32
CA ASN A 72 -7.02 -7.43 -5.47
C ASN A 72 -7.56 -6.10 -5.95
N ILE A 73 -7.18 -5.02 -5.30
CA ILE A 73 -7.51 -3.67 -5.75
C ILE A 73 -6.21 -3.03 -6.22
N VAL A 74 -6.17 -2.67 -7.50
CA VAL A 74 -5.01 -2.05 -8.14
C VAL A 74 -5.31 -0.59 -8.39
N TYR A 75 -4.50 0.28 -7.81
CA TYR A 75 -4.65 1.72 -7.94
C TYR A 75 -3.69 2.28 -8.98
N ASN A 76 -4.20 3.20 -9.80
CA ASN A 76 -3.38 4.02 -10.68
C ASN A 76 -3.51 5.46 -10.19
N VAL A 77 -2.44 5.98 -9.60
CA VAL A 77 -2.44 7.30 -8.94
C VAL A 77 -1.65 8.29 -9.79
N GLN A 78 -2.27 9.44 -10.11
CA GLN A 78 -1.66 10.47 -10.93
C GLN A 78 -0.60 11.28 -10.18
N ASN A 79 -0.87 11.63 -8.93
CA ASN A 79 -0.01 12.49 -8.12
C ASN A 79 0.44 11.74 -6.86
N PRO A 80 1.39 10.77 -6.97
CA PRO A 80 1.89 10.06 -5.80
C PRO A 80 2.69 11.00 -4.91
N ASN A 81 2.33 11.08 -3.63
CA ASN A 81 3.05 11.86 -2.64
C ASN A 81 3.88 10.92 -1.77
N ILE A 82 5.21 11.06 -1.84
CA ILE A 82 6.13 10.19 -1.12
C ILE A 82 5.93 10.25 0.41
N GLU A 83 5.48 11.38 0.93
CA GLU A 83 5.23 11.53 2.37
C GLU A 83 4.10 10.62 2.85
N ILE A 84 3.11 10.36 2.01
CA ILE A 84 2.03 9.43 2.33
C ILE A 84 2.56 8.00 2.40
N TYR A 85 3.56 7.65 1.58
CA TYR A 85 4.19 6.34 1.66
C TYR A 85 4.85 6.08 3.01
N LEU A 86 5.37 7.11 3.68
CA LEU A 86 5.89 6.97 5.03
C LEU A 86 4.82 6.51 6.01
N SER A 87 3.60 7.04 5.89
CA SER A 87 2.49 6.63 6.75
C SER A 87 2.11 5.16 6.55
N TYR A 88 2.34 4.61 5.35
CA TYR A 88 2.12 3.20 5.06
C TYR A 88 3.13 2.29 5.74
N TYR A 89 4.29 2.81 6.10
CA TYR A 89 5.33 2.03 6.78
C TYR A 89 4.83 1.46 8.12
N SER A 90 4.09 2.26 8.88
CA SER A 90 3.47 1.77 10.11
C SER A 90 2.46 0.65 9.86
N PHE A 91 1.72 0.75 8.76
CA PHE A 91 0.79 -0.30 8.33
C PHE A 91 1.55 -1.57 7.90
N LEU A 92 2.66 -1.40 7.19
CA LEU A 92 3.57 -2.50 6.82
C LEU A 92 4.04 -3.25 8.07
N LEU A 93 4.50 -2.54 9.08
CA LEU A 93 4.97 -3.13 10.33
C LEU A 93 3.88 -3.96 11.02
N LYS A 94 2.66 -3.46 11.07
CA LYS A 94 1.53 -4.20 11.65
C LYS A 94 1.23 -5.48 10.89
N LYS A 95 1.23 -5.42 9.56
CA LYS A 95 0.91 -6.57 8.70
C LYS A 95 1.98 -7.64 8.72
N LEU A 96 3.22 -7.25 8.85
CA LEU A 96 4.38 -8.14 8.69
C LEU A 96 5.17 -8.31 9.99
N LYS A 97 4.56 -7.95 11.11
CA LYS A 97 5.19 -7.94 12.42
C LYS A 97 5.94 -9.22 12.76
N ASP A 98 5.35 -10.38 12.45
CA ASP A 98 5.96 -11.68 12.75
C ASP A 98 7.04 -12.09 11.75
N LYS A 99 6.99 -11.52 10.53
CA LYS A 99 7.91 -11.86 9.44
C LYS A 99 9.08 -10.91 9.30
N LEU A 100 8.88 -9.64 9.71
CA LEU A 100 9.84 -8.56 9.46
C LEU A 100 10.16 -7.77 10.74
N LYS A 101 10.46 -8.47 11.82
CA LYS A 101 10.87 -7.82 13.08
C LYS A 101 12.04 -6.85 12.91
N VAL A 102 12.90 -7.11 11.95
CA VAL A 102 14.03 -6.24 11.64
C VAL A 102 13.59 -4.83 11.23
N LEU A 103 12.42 -4.70 10.58
CA LEU A 103 11.90 -3.39 10.17
C LEU A 103 11.49 -2.52 11.36
N GLU A 104 11.01 -3.12 12.44
CA GLU A 104 10.69 -2.40 13.66
C GLU A 104 11.94 -1.78 14.29
N ILE A 105 13.06 -2.52 14.24
CA ILE A 105 14.34 -2.06 14.79
C ILE A 105 14.86 -0.85 14.02
N TYR A 106 14.64 -0.82 12.71
CA TYR A 106 15.21 0.20 11.82
C TYR A 106 14.20 1.26 11.37
N GLU A 107 13.07 1.39 12.07
CA GLU A 107 12.06 2.41 11.75
C GLU A 107 12.65 3.83 11.72
N ASP A 108 13.54 4.14 12.66
CA ASP A 108 14.18 5.46 12.77
C ASP A 108 15.19 5.74 11.63
N CYS A 109 15.56 4.71 10.89
CA CYS A 109 16.48 4.84 9.76
C CYS A 109 15.78 5.24 8.46
N LEU A 110 14.46 5.33 8.47
CA LEU A 110 13.68 5.67 7.28
C LEU A 110 13.66 7.18 7.08
N ARG A 111 14.09 7.64 5.91
CA ARG A 111 14.15 9.06 5.55
C ARG A 111 13.61 9.29 4.15
N ILE A 112 13.15 10.52 3.91
CA ILE A 112 12.85 11.00 2.55
C ILE A 112 13.95 11.96 2.11
N GLU A 113 14.62 11.64 1.02
CA GLU A 113 15.61 12.51 0.39
C GLU A 113 15.38 12.50 -1.12
N ASN A 114 15.31 13.71 -1.73
CA ASN A 114 15.15 13.87 -3.17
C ASN A 114 13.99 13.05 -3.78
N GLY A 115 12.87 12.94 -3.06
CA GLY A 115 11.71 12.21 -3.53
C GLY A 115 11.81 10.70 -3.40
N SER A 116 12.80 10.18 -2.68
CA SER A 116 12.99 8.74 -2.47
C SER A 116 12.89 8.38 -1.00
N LEU A 117 12.36 7.20 -0.72
CA LEU A 117 12.47 6.59 0.60
C LEU A 117 13.85 5.96 0.73
N ILE A 118 14.57 6.34 1.77
CA ILE A 118 15.93 5.86 1.99
C ILE A 118 16.00 5.19 3.36
N LEU A 119 16.51 3.96 3.37
CA LEU A 119 16.84 3.24 4.59
C LEU A 119 18.33 3.45 4.85
N VAL A 120 18.65 4.12 5.95
CA VAL A 120 20.02 4.46 6.31
C VAL A 120 20.54 3.52 7.38
N THR A 121 21.70 2.93 7.15
CA THR A 121 22.35 2.03 8.09
C THR A 121 23.76 2.53 8.43
N THR A 122 24.30 2.05 9.55
CA THR A 122 25.63 2.43 10.00
C THR A 122 26.64 1.28 9.95
N THR A 123 26.18 0.05 9.71
CA THR A 123 27.06 -1.13 9.62
C THR A 123 26.73 -1.96 8.38
N ASP A 124 27.71 -2.74 7.90
CA ASP A 124 27.50 -3.62 6.74
C ASP A 124 26.48 -4.73 7.05
N ILE A 125 26.46 -5.22 8.28
CA ILE A 125 25.51 -6.24 8.71
C ILE A 125 24.07 -5.70 8.64
N GLU A 126 23.86 -4.49 9.13
CA GLU A 126 22.55 -3.84 9.06
C GLU A 126 22.13 -3.61 7.61
N LYS A 127 23.07 -3.17 6.77
CA LYS A 127 22.80 -2.98 5.33
C LYS A 127 22.34 -4.28 4.67
N GLU A 128 23.03 -5.39 4.92
CA GLU A 128 22.65 -6.69 4.37
C GLU A 128 21.25 -7.11 4.81
N ARG A 129 20.90 -6.89 6.07
CA ARG A 129 19.58 -7.21 6.59
C ARG A 129 18.49 -6.37 5.92
N LEU A 130 18.71 -5.07 5.74
CA LEU A 130 17.75 -4.19 5.07
C LEU A 130 17.67 -4.47 3.57
N ASP A 131 18.78 -4.79 2.92
CA ASP A 131 18.78 -5.21 1.51
C ASP A 131 17.92 -6.46 1.31
N SER A 132 17.96 -7.41 2.24
CA SER A 132 17.11 -8.61 2.17
C SER A 132 15.62 -8.29 2.33
N CYS A 133 15.28 -7.19 2.98
CA CYS A 133 13.91 -6.74 3.17
C CYS A 133 13.39 -5.83 2.06
N HIS A 134 14.26 -5.34 1.20
CA HIS A 134 13.90 -4.39 0.12
C HIS A 134 12.80 -4.95 -0.78
N ASP A 135 12.96 -6.18 -1.24
CA ASP A 135 11.98 -6.83 -2.11
C ASP A 135 10.63 -7.03 -1.41
N VAL A 136 10.65 -7.32 -0.11
CA VAL A 136 9.44 -7.49 0.69
C VAL A 136 8.69 -6.17 0.82
N ILE A 137 9.40 -5.08 1.06
CA ILE A 137 8.81 -3.75 1.15
C ILE A 137 8.18 -3.36 -0.20
N THR A 138 8.90 -3.56 -1.28
CA THR A 138 8.40 -3.29 -2.64
C THR A 138 7.15 -4.13 -2.94
N LEU A 139 7.18 -5.41 -2.60
CA LEU A 139 6.05 -6.31 -2.80
C LEU A 139 4.84 -5.88 -1.96
N PHE A 140 5.05 -5.41 -0.75
CA PHE A 140 3.99 -4.93 0.11
C PHE A 140 3.19 -3.80 -0.55
N TYR A 141 3.88 -2.76 -1.04
CA TYR A 141 3.21 -1.65 -1.72
C TYR A 141 2.49 -2.10 -2.99
N LYS A 142 3.08 -3.04 -3.71
CA LYS A 142 2.46 -3.62 -4.90
C LYS A 142 1.20 -4.41 -4.55
N GLN A 143 1.21 -5.16 -3.44
CA GLN A 143 0.05 -5.91 -2.95
C GLN A 143 -1.09 -5.01 -2.49
N LEU A 144 -0.80 -3.79 -2.06
CA LEU A 144 -1.83 -2.80 -1.77
C LEU A 144 -2.50 -2.26 -3.04
N GLY A 145 -2.02 -2.66 -4.20
CA GLY A 145 -2.58 -2.27 -5.46
C GLY A 145 -2.01 -0.99 -6.06
N TYR A 146 -1.07 -0.34 -5.41
CA TYR A 146 -0.40 0.84 -5.97
C TYR A 146 0.67 0.39 -6.95
N ASN A 147 0.40 0.56 -8.24
CA ASN A 147 1.33 0.19 -9.31
C ASN A 147 2.27 1.35 -9.64
N ILE A 148 2.81 1.97 -8.60
CA ILE A 148 3.75 3.08 -8.72
C ILE A 148 5.06 2.62 -8.08
N PRO A 149 6.20 2.71 -8.82
CA PRO A 149 7.48 2.38 -8.23
C PRO A 149 7.79 3.32 -7.05
N ILE A 150 8.16 2.76 -5.93
CA ILE A 150 8.65 3.54 -4.79
C ILE A 150 10.17 3.37 -4.78
N PRO A 151 10.92 4.42 -5.08
CA PRO A 151 12.37 4.33 -5.02
C PRO A 151 12.81 4.19 -3.58
N ILE A 152 13.34 3.03 -3.23
CA ILE A 152 13.89 2.76 -1.91
C ILE A 152 15.38 2.47 -2.10
N GLU A 153 16.21 3.26 -1.45
CA GLU A 153 17.66 3.06 -1.44
C GLU A 153 18.10 2.61 -0.05
N VAL A 154 18.97 1.63 -0.02
CA VAL A 154 19.66 1.24 1.21
C VAL A 154 21.06 1.86 1.16
N ARG A 155 21.36 2.71 2.15
CA ARG A 155 22.61 3.47 2.19
C ARG A 155 23.35 3.16 3.46
N HIS A 156 24.65 2.90 3.32
CA HIS A 156 25.56 2.74 4.45
C HIS A 156 26.20 4.09 4.76
N GLU A 157 26.07 4.56 6.00
CA GLU A 157 26.74 5.76 6.48
C GLU A 157 27.67 5.37 7.64
N GLU A 158 28.91 5.80 7.56
CA GLU A 158 29.85 5.57 8.67
C GLU A 158 29.59 6.56 9.80
N ASN A 159 29.62 6.08 11.04
CA ASN A 159 29.63 6.93 12.21
C ASN A 159 31.02 7.57 12.35
N ILE A 160 31.03 8.87 12.23
CA ILE A 160 32.28 9.64 12.43
C ILE A 160 32.32 10.12 13.87
#